data_85a9b3305da5fec18bec81960bf8898a
#
_entry.id   85a9b3305da5fec18bec81960bf8898a
#
_cell.length_a   1.000
_cell.length_b   1.000
_cell.length_c   1.000
_cell.angle_alpha   90.00
_cell.angle_beta   90.00
_cell.angle_gamma   90.00
#
_symmetry.space_group_name_H-M   'P 1'
#
loop_
_entity.id
_entity.type
_entity.pdbx_description
1 polymer ?
#
loop_
_entity_poly.entity_id
_entity_poly.type
_entity_poly.pdbx_seq_one_letter_code
_entity_poly.pdbx_strand_id
1 'polypeptide(L)'
;HYIMKTYHVFIASSLSFQKERDLMEKVLTERNNSELNIVVHRHEKNGDNDLAKGDTQEIINSEIRQCDVIIFFAGNWIRSKTIGEFNVAIENASNKHIYFYQNPTLEYTQEDWTNTTLWKDFYAEYMQKHLDDDTVIERYEKQCNTLEQLRDALVKDRESFLNNPFCAISCHKMEY
;
A
#
# COMPACT_ATOMS: atom_id res chain seq x y z
N HIS A 1 -21.33 14.85 21.17
CA HIS A 1 -19.95 14.46 20.86
C HIS A 1 -19.93 13.33 19.86
N TYR A 2 -19.26 13.53 18.77
CA TYR A 2 -18.94 12.42 17.91
C TYR A 2 -17.41 12.31 17.80
N ILE A 3 -16.97 11.11 17.55
CA ILE A 3 -15.54 10.83 17.44
C ILE A 3 -15.24 10.63 15.96
N MET A 4 -14.32 11.43 15.44
CA MET A 4 -13.83 11.25 14.09
C MET A 4 -12.97 9.99 14.06
N LYS A 5 -13.31 9.06 13.18
CA LYS A 5 -12.49 7.89 12.92
C LYS A 5 -11.40 8.26 11.93
N THR A 6 -10.17 7.90 12.24
CA THR A 6 -9.03 8.17 11.38
C THR A 6 -8.34 6.87 11.01
N TYR A 7 -8.11 6.69 9.73
CA TYR A 7 -7.35 5.57 9.19
C TYR A 7 -6.11 6.11 8.50
N HIS A 8 -4.97 5.54 8.82
CA HIS A 8 -3.71 5.85 8.16
C HIS A 8 -3.43 4.79 7.12
N VAL A 9 -3.31 5.20 5.88
CA VAL A 9 -3.10 4.31 4.74
C VAL A 9 -1.76 4.64 4.09
N PHE A 10 -0.91 3.65 3.94
CA PHE A 10 0.37 3.82 3.27
C PHE A 10 0.28 3.25 1.85
N ILE A 11 0.69 4.04 0.87
CA ILE A 11 0.76 3.60 -0.53
C ILE A 11 2.21 3.29 -0.86
N ALA A 12 2.48 2.02 -1.18
CA ALA A 12 3.81 1.51 -1.47
C ALA A 12 3.88 1.05 -2.93
N SER A 13 4.60 1.81 -3.74
CA SER A 13 4.82 1.45 -5.14
C SER A 13 5.99 2.26 -5.69
N SER A 14 6.47 1.86 -6.86
CA SER A 14 7.44 2.66 -7.60
C SER A 14 6.86 4.03 -7.95
N LEU A 15 7.71 5.03 -7.94
CA LEU A 15 7.35 6.39 -8.35
C LEU A 15 6.97 6.45 -9.84
N SER A 16 7.34 5.45 -10.62
CA SER A 16 6.96 5.37 -12.03
C SER A 16 5.45 5.25 -12.23
N PHE A 17 4.71 4.82 -11.20
CA PHE A 17 3.27 4.61 -11.28
C PHE A 17 2.48 5.80 -10.74
N GLN A 18 2.80 7.01 -11.22
CA GLN A 18 2.17 8.23 -10.71
C GLN A 18 0.65 8.26 -10.91
N LYS A 19 0.18 7.83 -12.06
CA LYS A 19 -1.27 7.83 -12.34
C LYS A 19 -2.01 6.94 -11.36
N GLU A 20 -1.45 5.76 -11.10
CA GLU A 20 -2.03 4.80 -10.17
C GLU A 20 -1.98 5.33 -8.76
N ARG A 21 -0.85 5.91 -8.36
CA ARG A 21 -0.68 6.49 -7.03
C ARG A 21 -1.67 7.64 -6.79
N ASP A 22 -1.83 8.51 -7.77
CA ASP A 22 -2.78 9.64 -7.67
C ASP A 22 -4.22 9.14 -7.58
N LEU A 23 -4.55 8.12 -8.36
CA LEU A 23 -5.89 7.52 -8.30
C LEU A 23 -6.17 6.90 -6.94
N MET A 24 -5.19 6.18 -6.38
CA MET A 24 -5.35 5.56 -5.07
C MET A 24 -5.62 6.60 -3.99
N GLU A 25 -4.87 7.67 -3.97
CA GLU A 25 -5.09 8.74 -3.00
C GLU A 25 -6.47 9.37 -3.18
N LYS A 26 -6.86 9.63 -4.41
CA LYS A 26 -8.16 10.23 -4.70
C LYS A 26 -9.31 9.35 -4.23
N VAL A 27 -9.26 8.07 -4.56
CA VAL A 27 -10.31 7.12 -4.17
C VAL A 27 -10.42 7.02 -2.65
N LEU A 28 -9.29 6.95 -1.97
CA LEU A 28 -9.29 6.84 -0.52
C LEU A 28 -9.87 8.09 0.12
N THR A 29 -9.41 9.27 -0.29
CA THR A 29 -9.78 10.52 0.37
C THR A 29 -11.15 11.04 -0.03
N GLU A 30 -11.76 10.55 -1.10
CA GLU A 30 -13.12 10.97 -1.46
C GLU A 30 -14.17 10.55 -0.43
N ARG A 31 -13.84 9.62 0.46
CA ARG A 31 -14.73 9.21 1.55
C ARG A 31 -14.64 10.13 2.77
N ASN A 32 -13.67 11.02 2.81
CA ASN A 32 -13.47 11.89 3.97
C ASN A 32 -14.67 12.83 4.18
N ASN A 33 -15.04 13.00 5.43
CA ASN A 33 -16.12 13.90 5.85
C ASN A 33 -15.89 14.32 7.31
N SER A 34 -16.91 14.84 7.98
CA SER A 34 -16.78 15.28 9.37
C SER A 34 -16.58 14.12 10.36
N GLU A 35 -16.87 12.88 9.96
CA GLU A 35 -16.82 11.72 10.84
C GLU A 35 -15.73 10.74 10.46
N LEU A 36 -15.17 10.86 9.28
CA LEU A 36 -14.18 9.93 8.75
C LEU A 36 -13.02 10.68 8.13
N ASN A 37 -11.82 10.35 8.54
CA ASN A 37 -10.59 10.93 8.00
C ASN A 37 -9.64 9.82 7.57
N ILE A 38 -9.47 9.66 6.28
CA ILE A 38 -8.45 8.77 5.73
C ILE A 38 -7.24 9.64 5.39
N VAL A 39 -6.13 9.37 6.06
CA VAL A 39 -4.87 10.07 5.87
C VAL A 39 -3.97 9.19 5.03
N VAL A 40 -3.58 9.67 3.85
CA VAL A 40 -2.75 8.92 2.93
C VAL A 40 -1.29 9.31 3.10
N HIS A 41 -0.46 8.30 3.32
CA HIS A 41 0.99 8.44 3.38
C HIS A 41 1.57 7.91 2.08
N ARG A 42 2.19 8.78 1.33
CA ARG A 42 2.89 8.40 0.11
C ARG A 42 4.14 9.25 -0.01
N HIS A 43 5.26 8.61 -0.32
CA HIS A 43 6.52 9.31 -0.43
C HIS A 43 6.85 9.57 -1.89
N GLU A 44 7.08 10.83 -2.19
CA GLU A 44 7.54 11.24 -3.49
C GLU A 44 9.06 11.34 -3.49
N LYS A 45 9.64 11.30 -4.66
CA LYS A 45 11.09 11.28 -4.77
C LYS A 45 11.76 12.52 -4.18
N ASN A 46 11.03 13.60 -4.05
CA ASN A 46 11.59 14.84 -3.56
C ASN A 46 12.08 14.76 -2.12
N GLY A 47 11.48 13.85 -1.35
CA GLY A 47 11.91 13.64 0.02
C GLY A 47 13.32 13.09 0.14
N ASP A 48 13.82 12.48 -0.89
CA ASP A 48 15.13 11.88 -0.88
C ASP A 48 16.26 12.88 -1.03
N ASN A 49 15.95 14.12 -1.39
CA ASN A 49 16.95 15.13 -1.62
C ASN A 49 17.63 15.62 -0.35
N ASP A 50 16.93 15.55 0.76
CA ASP A 50 17.29 16.29 1.94
C ASP A 50 17.81 15.42 3.07
N LEU A 51 17.62 14.12 2.99
CA LEU A 51 17.97 13.21 4.08
C LEU A 51 18.96 12.18 3.62
N ALA A 52 19.78 11.71 4.54
CA ALA A 52 20.57 10.53 4.30
C ALA A 52 19.60 9.37 3.97
N LYS A 53 19.97 8.56 2.99
CA LYS A 53 19.08 7.50 2.50
C LYS A 53 18.65 6.53 3.59
N GLY A 54 19.53 6.27 4.54
CA GLY A 54 19.21 5.38 5.65
C GLY A 54 18.15 5.97 6.56
N ASP A 55 18.25 7.27 6.83
CA ASP A 55 17.27 7.96 7.69
C ASP A 55 15.91 8.00 7.03
N THR A 56 15.88 8.25 5.72
CA THR A 56 14.62 8.27 4.96
C THR A 56 13.94 6.91 4.99
N GLN A 57 14.71 5.85 4.79
CA GLN A 57 14.13 4.50 4.80
C GLN A 57 13.61 4.11 6.18
N GLU A 58 14.31 4.51 7.24
CA GLU A 58 13.85 4.24 8.60
C GLU A 58 12.56 5.00 8.92
N ILE A 59 12.45 6.22 8.45
CA ILE A 59 11.22 6.99 8.60
C ILE A 59 10.06 6.30 7.88
N ILE A 60 10.28 5.84 6.66
CA ILE A 60 9.27 5.12 5.87
C ILE A 60 8.86 3.84 6.59
N ASN A 61 9.82 3.07 7.06
CA ASN A 61 9.54 1.82 7.78
C ASN A 61 8.71 2.08 9.04
N SER A 62 9.03 3.16 9.76
CA SER A 62 8.28 3.56 10.94
C SER A 62 6.83 3.91 10.58
N GLU A 63 6.62 4.62 9.49
CA GLU A 63 5.25 4.94 9.03
C GLU A 63 4.48 3.67 8.67
N ILE A 64 5.12 2.74 7.98
CA ILE A 64 4.47 1.47 7.63
C ILE A 64 4.02 0.73 8.88
N ARG A 65 4.88 0.67 9.90
CA ARG A 65 4.54 0.01 11.17
C ARG A 65 3.35 0.66 11.84
N GLN A 66 3.16 1.96 11.67
CA GLN A 66 2.11 2.73 12.32
C GLN A 66 0.83 2.83 11.51
N CYS A 67 0.89 2.59 10.21
CA CYS A 67 -0.30 2.67 9.37
C CYS A 67 -1.23 1.47 9.58
N ASP A 68 -2.49 1.74 9.40
CA ASP A 68 -3.57 0.75 9.58
C ASP A 68 -3.78 -0.09 8.33
N VAL A 69 -3.53 0.51 7.19
CA VAL A 69 -3.75 -0.12 5.88
C VAL A 69 -2.51 0.13 5.03
N ILE A 70 -2.04 -0.92 4.37
CA ILE A 70 -0.93 -0.81 3.42
C ILE A 70 -1.42 -1.28 2.06
N ILE A 71 -1.26 -0.43 1.07
CA ILE A 71 -1.66 -0.75 -0.30
C ILE A 71 -0.41 -0.78 -1.17
N PHE A 72 -0.19 -1.92 -1.79
CA PHE A 72 0.92 -2.14 -2.72
C PHE A 72 0.42 -2.12 -4.15
N PHE A 73 1.26 -1.61 -5.04
CA PHE A 73 1.01 -1.67 -6.48
C PHE A 73 2.29 -2.02 -7.22
N ALA A 74 2.19 -2.91 -8.18
CA ALA A 74 3.31 -3.30 -9.05
C ALA A 74 2.84 -3.49 -10.48
N GLY A 75 3.79 -3.39 -11.41
CA GLY A 75 3.59 -3.78 -12.79
C GLY A 75 4.04 -5.23 -13.00
N ASN A 76 4.62 -5.50 -14.17
CA ASN A 76 5.28 -6.79 -14.42
C ASN A 76 6.67 -6.84 -13.75
N TRP A 77 6.92 -5.89 -12.88
CA TRP A 77 8.17 -5.73 -12.15
C TRP A 77 7.90 -5.00 -10.83
N ILE A 78 8.82 -5.12 -9.91
CA ILE A 78 8.75 -4.46 -8.62
C ILE A 78 10.15 -3.99 -8.21
N ARG A 79 10.25 -2.83 -7.58
CA ARG A 79 11.51 -2.28 -7.11
C ARG A 79 11.93 -2.91 -5.80
N SER A 80 13.24 -3.00 -5.59
CA SER A 80 13.81 -3.52 -4.34
C SER A 80 13.32 -2.74 -3.13
N LYS A 81 13.15 -1.44 -3.26
CA LYS A 81 12.63 -0.60 -2.18
C LYS A 81 11.21 -1.01 -1.80
N THR A 82 10.36 -1.26 -2.79
CA THR A 82 8.99 -1.71 -2.53
C THR A 82 8.98 -3.11 -1.90
N ILE A 83 9.90 -3.98 -2.31
CA ILE A 83 10.04 -5.29 -1.67
C ILE A 83 10.42 -5.13 -0.20
N GLY A 84 11.34 -4.22 0.10
CA GLY A 84 11.70 -3.93 1.50
C GLY A 84 10.51 -3.45 2.31
N GLU A 85 9.70 -2.57 1.74
CA GLU A 85 8.48 -2.08 2.37
C GLU A 85 7.45 -3.21 2.57
N PHE A 86 7.36 -4.11 1.60
CA PHE A 86 6.52 -5.30 1.70
C PHE A 86 6.95 -6.15 2.90
N ASN A 87 8.24 -6.40 3.05
CA ASN A 87 8.74 -7.20 4.17
C ASN A 87 8.41 -6.56 5.52
N VAL A 88 8.56 -5.25 5.63
CA VAL A 88 8.20 -4.52 6.86
C VAL A 88 6.71 -4.66 7.16
N ALA A 89 5.86 -4.53 6.16
CA ALA A 89 4.42 -4.68 6.33
C ALA A 89 4.04 -6.09 6.79
N ILE A 90 4.63 -7.10 6.17
CA ILE A 90 4.35 -8.50 6.52
C ILE A 90 4.78 -8.81 7.96
N GLU A 91 5.95 -8.31 8.37
CA GLU A 91 6.42 -8.51 9.74
C GLU A 91 5.54 -7.87 10.79
N ASN A 92 4.74 -6.88 10.40
CA ASN A 92 3.89 -6.11 11.31
C ASN A 92 2.40 -6.26 10.97
N ALA A 93 2.01 -7.37 10.34
CA ALA A 93 0.70 -7.51 9.72
C ALA A 93 -0.47 -7.72 10.69
N SER A 94 -0.21 -8.07 11.95
CA SER A 94 -1.25 -8.54 12.87
C SER A 94 -2.40 -7.55 13.10
N ASN A 95 -2.17 -6.25 12.92
CA ASN A 95 -3.18 -5.21 13.13
C ASN A 95 -3.35 -4.36 11.88
N LYS A 96 -3.12 -4.93 10.73
CA LYS A 96 -3.15 -4.19 9.47
C LYS A 96 -4.03 -4.86 8.44
N HIS A 97 -4.52 -4.04 7.53
CA HIS A 97 -5.13 -4.51 6.29
C HIS A 97 -4.10 -4.35 5.19
N ILE A 98 -3.81 -5.40 4.45
CA ILE A 98 -2.82 -5.38 3.38
C ILE A 98 -3.48 -5.80 2.08
N TYR A 99 -3.40 -4.92 1.09
CA TYR A 99 -3.94 -5.14 -0.25
C TYR A 99 -2.83 -4.99 -1.27
N PHE A 100 -2.85 -5.84 -2.28
CA PHE A 100 -1.85 -5.80 -3.33
C PHE A 100 -2.53 -5.79 -4.69
N TYR A 101 -2.20 -4.81 -5.52
CA TYR A 101 -2.74 -4.68 -6.88
C TYR A 101 -1.61 -4.79 -7.88
N GLN A 102 -1.87 -5.48 -8.99
CA GLN A 102 -0.87 -5.64 -10.03
C GLN A 102 -1.47 -5.35 -11.40
N ASN A 103 -0.73 -4.61 -12.21
CA ASN A 103 -1.03 -4.45 -13.62
C ASN A 103 0.05 -5.16 -14.43
N PRO A 104 -0.23 -6.39 -14.92
CA PRO A 104 0.78 -7.16 -15.65
C PRO A 104 1.14 -6.57 -17.01
N THR A 105 0.37 -5.60 -17.50
CA THR A 105 0.67 -4.96 -18.78
C THR A 105 1.71 -3.86 -18.67
N LEU A 106 2.04 -3.42 -17.48
CA LEU A 106 3.07 -2.40 -17.25
C LEU A 106 4.42 -3.07 -17.17
N GLU A 107 5.20 -2.90 -18.23
CA GLU A 107 6.51 -3.52 -18.35
C GLU A 107 7.61 -2.53 -18.00
N TYR A 108 8.73 -3.08 -17.58
CA TYR A 108 9.90 -2.27 -17.26
C TYR A 108 10.65 -1.91 -18.54
N THR A 109 10.82 -0.62 -18.76
CA THR A 109 11.43 -0.11 -19.98
C THR A 109 12.79 0.54 -19.77
N GLN A 110 13.24 0.70 -18.53
CA GLN A 110 14.54 1.28 -18.23
C GLN A 110 15.64 0.24 -18.30
N GLU A 111 16.86 0.71 -18.55
CA GLU A 111 18.01 -0.18 -18.72
C GLU A 111 18.58 -0.70 -17.39
N ASP A 112 18.35 0.01 -16.29
CA ASP A 112 18.91 -0.37 -15.00
C ASP A 112 18.02 -1.39 -14.30
N TRP A 113 18.45 -2.63 -14.29
CA TRP A 113 17.76 -3.73 -13.64
C TRP A 113 18.27 -4.03 -12.22
N THR A 114 19.28 -3.31 -11.74
CA THR A 114 19.91 -3.64 -10.45
C THR A 114 18.96 -3.53 -9.26
N ASN A 115 17.98 -2.66 -9.36
CA ASN A 115 17.02 -2.43 -8.28
C ASN A 115 15.61 -2.89 -8.65
N THR A 116 15.52 -3.84 -9.57
CA THR A 116 14.24 -4.29 -10.12
C THR A 116 14.20 -5.81 -10.15
N THR A 117 13.08 -6.37 -9.73
CA THR A 117 12.79 -7.80 -9.76
C THR A 117 11.59 -8.02 -10.65
N LEU A 118 11.63 -9.05 -11.48
CA LEU A 118 10.48 -9.43 -12.28
C LEU A 118 9.35 -9.90 -11.38
N TRP A 119 8.14 -9.58 -11.75
CA TRP A 119 6.97 -9.95 -10.95
C TRP A 119 6.91 -11.45 -10.64
N LYS A 120 7.16 -12.31 -11.63
CA LYS A 120 7.09 -13.75 -11.42
C LYS A 120 8.04 -14.24 -10.33
N ASP A 121 9.22 -13.63 -10.22
CA ASP A 121 10.22 -14.01 -9.24
C ASP A 121 9.83 -13.49 -7.85
N PHE A 122 9.36 -12.26 -7.77
CA PHE A 122 8.83 -11.71 -6.53
C PHE A 122 7.64 -12.53 -6.02
N TYR A 123 6.72 -12.85 -6.92
CA TYR A 123 5.54 -13.63 -6.55
C TYR A 123 5.93 -14.98 -5.95
N ALA A 124 6.81 -15.72 -6.63
CA ALA A 124 7.24 -17.03 -6.17
C ALA A 124 7.97 -16.98 -4.84
N GLU A 125 8.80 -15.96 -4.64
CA GLU A 125 9.66 -15.87 -3.46
C GLU A 125 8.96 -15.25 -2.25
N TYR A 126 8.11 -14.25 -2.46
CA TYR A 126 7.56 -13.46 -1.36
C TYR A 126 6.04 -13.56 -1.20
N MET A 127 5.31 -13.59 -2.30
CA MET A 127 3.85 -13.46 -2.26
C MET A 127 3.11 -14.77 -2.04
N GLN A 128 3.50 -15.80 -2.77
CA GLN A 128 2.71 -17.03 -2.87
C GLN A 128 2.42 -17.66 -1.51
N LYS A 129 3.41 -17.72 -0.66
CA LYS A 129 3.26 -18.33 0.67
C LYS A 129 2.21 -17.63 1.53
N HIS A 130 2.06 -16.32 1.38
CA HIS A 130 1.09 -15.57 2.16
C HIS A 130 -0.32 -15.68 1.60
N LEU A 131 -0.45 -15.92 0.31
CA LEU A 131 -1.74 -16.16 -0.32
C LEU A 131 -2.25 -17.57 -0.02
N ASP A 132 -1.32 -18.54 -0.04
CA ASP A 132 -1.68 -19.93 0.24
C ASP A 132 -2.13 -20.13 1.68
N ASP A 133 -1.50 -19.43 2.61
CA ASP A 133 -1.82 -19.54 4.03
C ASP A 133 -2.99 -18.65 4.44
N ASP A 134 -3.45 -17.78 3.56
CA ASP A 134 -4.58 -16.86 3.78
C ASP A 134 -4.45 -16.07 5.08
N THR A 135 -3.25 -15.61 5.39
CA THR A 135 -2.99 -15.08 6.72
C THR A 135 -2.78 -13.59 6.83
N VAL A 136 -2.17 -12.96 5.83
CA VAL A 136 -1.73 -11.57 6.00
C VAL A 136 -2.14 -10.65 4.87
N ILE A 137 -2.28 -11.15 3.65
CA ILE A 137 -2.70 -10.34 2.51
C ILE A 137 -4.18 -10.59 2.29
N GLU A 138 -5.00 -9.57 2.55
CA GLU A 138 -6.45 -9.70 2.42
C GLU A 138 -6.90 -9.85 0.98
N ARG A 139 -6.20 -9.22 0.07
CA ARG A 139 -6.58 -9.28 -1.33
C ARG A 139 -5.39 -9.05 -2.24
N TYR A 140 -5.28 -9.92 -3.23
CA TYR A 140 -4.38 -9.73 -4.33
C TYR A 140 -5.21 -9.70 -5.63
N GLU A 141 -5.19 -8.55 -6.31
CA GLU A 141 -5.92 -8.36 -7.55
C GLU A 141 -4.92 -8.17 -8.70
N LYS A 142 -4.83 -9.16 -9.56
CA LYS A 142 -3.84 -9.20 -10.63
C LYS A 142 -4.32 -8.66 -11.96
N GLN A 143 -5.55 -8.17 -12.04
CA GLN A 143 -6.12 -7.71 -13.30
C GLN A 143 -6.52 -6.25 -13.25
N CYS A 144 -5.66 -5.43 -12.69
CA CYS A 144 -5.84 -4.00 -12.69
C CYS A 144 -5.17 -3.39 -13.93
N ASN A 145 -5.60 -3.84 -15.11
CA ASN A 145 -4.99 -3.46 -16.39
C ASN A 145 -5.33 -2.04 -16.82
N THR A 146 -6.37 -1.48 -16.25
CA THR A 146 -6.79 -0.10 -16.51
C THR A 146 -6.98 0.64 -15.20
N LEU A 147 -6.98 1.97 -15.26
CA LEU A 147 -7.26 2.78 -14.08
C LEU A 147 -8.66 2.52 -13.55
N GLU A 148 -9.62 2.26 -14.43
CA GLU A 148 -10.98 1.93 -14.03
C GLU A 148 -11.05 0.64 -13.21
N GLN A 149 -10.37 -0.40 -13.66
CA GLN A 149 -10.30 -1.67 -12.94
C GLN A 149 -9.63 -1.48 -11.57
N LEU A 150 -8.55 -0.71 -11.53
CA LEU A 150 -7.89 -0.39 -10.26
C LEU A 150 -8.83 0.36 -9.34
N ARG A 151 -9.56 1.35 -9.86
CA ARG A 151 -10.54 2.10 -9.08
C ARG A 151 -11.60 1.18 -8.49
N ASP A 152 -12.16 0.29 -9.29
CA ASP A 152 -13.22 -0.63 -8.83
C ASP A 152 -12.71 -1.52 -7.69
N ALA A 153 -11.51 -2.05 -7.82
CA ALA A 153 -10.91 -2.87 -6.77
C ALA A 153 -10.68 -2.06 -5.49
N LEU A 154 -10.15 -0.85 -5.64
CA LEU A 154 -9.89 0.04 -4.50
C LEU A 154 -11.15 0.44 -3.75
N VAL A 155 -12.23 0.74 -4.48
CA VAL A 155 -13.51 1.09 -3.86
C VAL A 155 -14.01 -0.07 -3.00
N LYS A 156 -13.95 -1.29 -3.51
CA LYS A 156 -14.36 -2.47 -2.74
C LYS A 156 -13.51 -2.64 -1.48
N ASP A 157 -12.21 -2.53 -1.61
CA ASP A 157 -11.31 -2.76 -0.49
C ASP A 157 -11.40 -1.62 0.53
N ARG A 158 -11.57 -0.37 0.06
CA ARG A 158 -11.83 0.76 0.93
C ARG A 158 -13.06 0.51 1.79
N GLU A 159 -14.18 0.11 1.18
CA GLU A 159 -15.39 -0.17 1.95
C GLU A 159 -15.21 -1.38 2.86
N SER A 160 -14.42 -2.35 2.45
CA SER A 160 -14.14 -3.52 3.27
C SER A 160 -13.40 -3.14 4.56
N PHE A 161 -12.32 -2.38 4.48
CA PHE A 161 -11.59 -2.04 5.69
C PHE A 161 -12.35 -1.05 6.57
N LEU A 162 -13.16 -0.18 5.97
CA LEU A 162 -13.98 0.76 6.74
C LEU A 162 -15.08 0.05 7.52
N ASN A 163 -15.54 -1.09 7.05
CA ASN A 163 -16.60 -1.87 7.69
C ASN A 163 -16.07 -3.00 8.57
N ASN A 164 -14.76 -3.13 8.69
CA ASN A 164 -14.17 -4.22 9.46
C ASN A 164 -14.30 -3.91 10.96
N PRO A 165 -14.89 -4.83 11.76
CA PRO A 165 -15.00 -4.63 13.20
C PRO A 165 -13.65 -4.63 13.91
N PHE A 166 -12.61 -5.22 13.31
CA PHE A 166 -11.26 -5.11 13.82
C PHE A 166 -10.71 -3.75 13.44
N CYS A 167 -11.11 -2.76 14.21
CA CYS A 167 -10.67 -1.40 13.98
C CYS A 167 -9.17 -1.31 13.92
N ALA A 168 -8.71 -0.47 13.06
CA ALA A 168 -7.32 -0.08 13.00
C ALA A 168 -6.89 0.57 14.32
N ILE A 169 -5.58 0.63 14.53
CA ILE A 169 -5.01 1.19 15.76
C ILE A 169 -5.58 2.58 16.07
N SER A 170 -5.77 3.40 15.04
CA SER A 170 -6.31 4.74 15.21
C SER A 170 -7.72 4.76 15.80
N CYS A 171 -8.54 3.75 15.52
CA CYS A 171 -9.88 3.66 16.09
C CYS A 171 -9.81 3.41 17.59
N HIS A 172 -8.88 2.59 18.06
CA HIS A 172 -8.69 2.35 19.47
C HIS A 172 -8.25 3.61 20.21
N LYS A 173 -7.38 4.38 19.59
CA LYS A 173 -6.90 5.64 20.18
C LYS A 173 -8.00 6.66 20.37
N MET A 174 -9.05 6.58 19.56
CA MET A 174 -10.14 7.54 19.63
C MET A 174 -11.20 7.18 20.68
N GLU A 175 -11.16 5.99 21.19
CA GLU A 175 -12.07 5.53 22.25
C GLU A 175 -11.62 5.98 23.63
N TYR A 176 -10.42 6.47 23.72
CA TYR A 176 -9.84 6.96 24.96
C TYR A 176 -9.74 8.49 24.92
#